data_133ce3209a8361bfe9705d9ac0776f24
#
_entry.id   133ce3209a8361bfe9705d9ac0776f24
#
_cell.length_a   1.000
_cell.length_b   1.000
_cell.length_c   1.000
_cell.angle_alpha   90.00
_cell.angle_beta   90.00
_cell.angle_gamma   90.00
#
_symmetry.space_group_name_H-M   'P 1'
#
loop_
_entity.id
_entity.type
_entity.pdbx_description
1 polymer ?
#
loop_
_entity_poly.entity_id
_entity_poly.type
_entity_poly.pdbx_seq_one_letter_code
_entity_poly.pdbx_strand_id
1 'polypeptide(L)'
;YFSAVLEGALILAAAFVILNETWVAVAERHTATLTWPAAAVALAATALNALWCRHLFARAAALRSPALRADARHLLSDVVTSLGVLAGIGLAAATGIWWLDPLMAGLTALNILGSGARLMRESVGGLMDEAV
;
A
#
# COMPACT_ATOMS: atom_id res chain seq x y z
N TYR A 1 13.55 -2.32 16.70
CA TYR A 1 14.15 -2.89 15.46
C TYR A 1 13.55 -4.27 15.11
N PHE A 2 13.43 -5.20 16.07
CA PHE A 2 12.88 -6.54 15.78
C PHE A 2 11.44 -6.49 15.23
N SER A 3 10.58 -5.64 15.79
CA SER A 3 9.20 -5.46 15.29
C SER A 3 9.17 -4.91 13.86
N ALA A 4 10.09 -3.99 13.52
CA ALA A 4 10.18 -3.43 12.19
C ALA A 4 10.70 -4.44 11.15
N VAL A 5 11.59 -5.35 11.54
CA VAL A 5 12.00 -6.47 10.69
C VAL A 5 10.84 -7.43 10.43
N LEU A 6 10.07 -7.77 11.48
CA LEU A 6 8.89 -8.62 11.35
C LEU A 6 7.82 -7.96 10.46
N GLU A 7 7.57 -6.67 10.67
CA GLU A 7 6.64 -5.88 9.86
C GLU A 7 7.08 -5.85 8.40
N GLY A 8 8.34 -5.55 8.13
CA GLY A 8 8.91 -5.57 6.77
C GLY A 8 8.80 -6.94 6.10
N ALA A 9 9.02 -8.02 6.84
CA ALA A 9 8.86 -9.39 6.33
C ALA A 9 7.40 -9.71 5.98
N LEU A 10 6.44 -9.27 6.80
CA LEU A 10 5.01 -9.44 6.54
C LEU A 10 4.56 -8.62 5.31
N ILE A 11 5.07 -7.39 5.16
CA ILE A 11 4.81 -6.55 3.99
C ILE A 11 5.34 -7.22 2.71
N LEU A 12 6.55 -7.76 2.74
CA LEU A 12 7.13 -8.49 1.60
C LEU A 12 6.34 -9.75 1.26
N ALA A 13 5.91 -10.51 2.27
CA ALA A 13 5.06 -11.68 2.06
C ALA A 13 3.71 -11.30 1.43
N ALA A 14 3.06 -10.23 1.91
CA ALA A 14 1.82 -9.73 1.33
C ALA A 14 2.01 -9.27 -0.12
N ALA A 15 3.08 -8.55 -0.42
CA ALA A 15 3.41 -8.13 -1.79
C ALA A 15 3.59 -9.33 -2.73
N PHE A 16 4.26 -10.39 -2.26
CA PHE A 16 4.45 -11.61 -3.03
C PHE A 16 3.12 -12.32 -3.33
N VAL A 17 2.22 -12.41 -2.35
CA VAL A 17 0.88 -12.97 -2.54
C VAL A 17 0.11 -12.17 -3.59
N ILE A 18 0.10 -10.85 -3.50
CA ILE A 18 -0.59 -9.98 -4.47
C ILE A 18 0.00 -10.15 -5.88
N LEU A 19 1.32 -10.24 -6.01
CA LEU A 19 1.97 -10.48 -7.31
C LEU A 19 1.57 -11.83 -7.90
N ASN A 20 1.52 -12.88 -7.07
CA ASN A 20 1.07 -14.20 -7.51
C ASN A 20 -0.39 -14.19 -7.96
N GLU A 21 -1.29 -13.57 -7.19
CA GLU A 21 -2.71 -13.41 -7.56
C GLU A 21 -2.85 -12.59 -8.85
N THR A 22 -2.05 -11.54 -9.00
CA THR A 22 -2.03 -10.72 -10.23
C THR A 22 -1.61 -11.56 -11.43
N TRP A 23 -0.59 -12.41 -11.28
CA TRP A 23 -0.13 -13.30 -12.34
C TRP A 23 -1.22 -14.31 -12.75
N VAL A 24 -1.89 -14.92 -11.78
CA VAL A 24 -3.00 -15.85 -12.03
C VAL A 24 -4.15 -15.12 -12.74
N ALA A 25 -4.51 -13.91 -12.29
CA ALA A 25 -5.55 -13.10 -12.92
C ALA A 25 -5.24 -12.78 -14.39
N VAL A 26 -3.97 -12.48 -14.71
CA VAL A 26 -3.53 -12.24 -16.09
C VAL A 26 -3.61 -13.54 -16.92
N ALA A 27 -3.11 -14.65 -16.36
CA ALA A 27 -3.07 -15.94 -17.05
C ALA A 27 -4.47 -16.48 -17.37
N GLU A 28 -5.40 -16.34 -16.44
CA GLU A 28 -6.78 -16.85 -16.54
C GLU A 28 -7.77 -15.82 -17.10
N ARG A 29 -7.32 -14.60 -17.39
CA ARG A 29 -8.15 -13.46 -17.84
C ARG A 29 -9.32 -13.19 -16.89
N HIS A 30 -9.12 -13.44 -15.59
CA HIS A 30 -10.11 -13.12 -14.58
C HIS A 30 -10.21 -11.62 -14.38
N THR A 31 -11.43 -11.08 -14.42
CA THR A 31 -11.72 -9.74 -13.94
C THR A 31 -12.12 -9.82 -12.47
N ALA A 32 -11.45 -9.08 -11.61
CA ALA A 32 -11.93 -8.94 -10.24
C ALA A 32 -13.31 -8.28 -10.27
N THR A 33 -14.30 -8.96 -9.74
CA THR A 33 -15.62 -8.39 -9.57
C THR A 33 -15.64 -7.58 -8.27
N LEU A 34 -15.57 -6.26 -8.39
CA LEU A 34 -15.75 -5.40 -7.24
C LEU A 34 -17.22 -5.49 -6.78
N THR A 35 -17.47 -6.23 -5.72
CA THR A 35 -18.79 -6.25 -5.11
C THR A 35 -19.06 -4.93 -4.39
N TRP A 36 -20.29 -4.44 -4.42
CA TRP A 36 -20.67 -3.19 -3.76
C TRP A 36 -20.22 -3.10 -2.28
N PRO A 37 -20.40 -4.15 -1.45
CA PRO A 37 -19.91 -4.09 -0.07
C PRO A 37 -18.39 -3.94 0.03
N ALA A 38 -17.62 -4.62 -0.82
CA ALA A 38 -16.16 -4.50 -0.83
C ALA A 38 -15.71 -3.10 -1.24
N ALA A 39 -16.36 -2.49 -2.24
CA ALA A 39 -16.11 -1.11 -2.65
C ALA A 39 -16.40 -0.12 -1.52
N ALA A 40 -17.51 -0.29 -0.81
CA ALA A 40 -17.89 0.58 0.31
C ALA A 40 -16.88 0.49 1.46
N VAL A 41 -16.43 -0.72 1.83
CA VAL A 41 -15.41 -0.93 2.86
C VAL A 41 -14.09 -0.29 2.45
N ALA A 42 -13.65 -0.49 1.22
CA ALA A 42 -12.39 0.08 0.71
C ALA A 42 -12.42 1.61 0.68
N LEU A 43 -13.54 2.22 0.26
CA LEU A 43 -13.74 3.66 0.30
C LEU A 43 -13.74 4.20 1.72
N ALA A 44 -14.44 3.54 2.65
CA ALA A 44 -14.49 3.94 4.06
C ALA A 44 -13.09 3.86 4.70
N ALA A 45 -12.34 2.79 4.46
CA ALA A 45 -10.97 2.64 4.94
C ALA A 45 -10.04 3.72 4.36
N THR A 46 -10.14 4.00 3.06
CA THR A 46 -9.34 5.05 2.41
C THR A 46 -9.68 6.44 2.95
N ALA A 47 -10.96 6.74 3.18
CA ALA A 47 -11.39 7.99 3.78
C ALA A 47 -10.87 8.14 5.22
N LEU A 48 -10.92 7.09 6.03
CA LEU A 48 -10.37 7.09 7.39
C LEU A 48 -8.85 7.35 7.37
N ASN A 49 -8.12 6.66 6.49
CA ASN A 49 -6.68 6.87 6.31
C ASN A 49 -6.37 8.30 5.85
N ALA A 50 -7.16 8.88 4.97
CA ALA A 50 -6.99 10.27 4.52
C ALA A 50 -7.21 11.27 5.66
N LEU A 51 -8.22 11.06 6.50
CA LEU A 51 -8.47 11.87 7.69
C LEU A 51 -7.32 11.77 8.70
N TRP A 52 -6.82 10.56 8.93
CA TRP A 52 -5.70 10.31 9.81
C TRP A 52 -4.39 10.94 9.28
N CYS A 53 -4.14 10.80 7.99
CA CYS A 53 -3.02 11.44 7.30
C CYS A 53 -3.03 12.97 7.50
N ARG A 54 -4.17 13.60 7.30
CA ARG A 54 -4.35 15.04 7.54
C ARG A 54 -4.08 15.41 9.00
N HIS A 55 -4.56 14.60 9.95
CA HIS A 55 -4.29 14.80 11.38
C HIS A 55 -2.80 14.69 11.69
N LEU A 56 -2.11 13.68 11.16
CA LEU A 56 -0.66 13.50 11.33
C LEU A 56 0.14 14.67 10.78
N PHE A 57 -0.21 15.20 9.60
CA PHE A 57 0.46 16.38 9.06
C PHE A 57 0.30 17.60 9.96
N ALA A 58 -0.91 17.83 10.49
CA ALA A 58 -1.17 18.93 11.42
C ALA A 58 -0.33 18.78 12.70
N ARG A 59 -0.26 17.58 13.27
CA ARG A 59 0.55 17.30 14.45
C ARG A 59 2.05 17.40 14.17
N ALA A 60 2.51 16.91 13.03
CA ALA A 60 3.91 17.02 12.61
C ALA A 60 4.36 18.48 12.47
N ALA A 61 3.48 19.35 11.98
CA ALA A 61 3.75 20.78 11.89
C ALA A 61 3.79 21.45 13.28
N ALA A 62 2.81 21.16 14.14
CA ALA A 62 2.72 21.73 15.49
C ALA A 62 3.89 21.31 16.38
N LEU A 63 4.32 20.04 16.31
CA LEU A 63 5.39 19.48 17.13
C LEU A 63 6.77 19.58 16.46
N ARG A 64 6.86 20.10 15.24
CA ARG A 64 8.09 20.16 14.43
C ARG A 64 8.81 18.80 14.36
N SER A 65 8.04 17.68 14.32
CA SER A 65 8.57 16.32 14.37
C SER A 65 8.84 15.79 12.96
N PRO A 66 10.10 15.53 12.57
CA PRO A 66 10.44 14.90 11.30
C PRO A 66 9.88 13.48 11.19
N ALA A 67 9.83 12.73 12.30
CA ALA A 67 9.31 11.37 12.32
C ALA A 67 7.81 11.33 11.98
N LEU A 68 6.99 12.19 12.62
CA LEU A 68 5.57 12.30 12.30
C LEU A 68 5.32 12.75 10.86
N ARG A 69 6.20 13.60 10.32
CA ARG A 69 6.11 14.02 8.92
C ARG A 69 6.42 12.90 7.95
N ALA A 70 7.39 12.04 8.27
CA ALA A 70 7.73 10.86 7.47
C ALA A 70 6.56 9.87 7.46
N ASP A 71 5.97 9.62 8.62
CA ASP A 71 4.81 8.74 8.80
C ASP A 71 3.59 9.26 8.02
N ALA A 72 3.29 10.57 8.12
CA ALA A 72 2.25 11.21 7.36
C ALA A 72 2.44 11.09 5.83
N ARG A 73 3.68 11.19 5.34
CA ARG A 73 3.99 11.00 3.91
C ARG A 73 3.79 9.55 3.47
N HIS A 74 4.17 8.59 4.30
CA HIS A 74 3.93 7.18 4.02
C HIS A 74 2.44 6.91 3.89
N LEU A 75 1.65 7.35 4.87
CA LEU A 75 0.20 7.20 4.85
C LEU A 75 -0.46 7.93 3.67
N LEU A 76 0.07 9.08 3.25
CA LEU A 76 -0.40 9.78 2.05
C LEU A 76 -0.18 8.94 0.79
N SER A 77 0.98 8.29 0.68
CA SER A 77 1.28 7.38 -0.43
C SER A 77 0.27 6.23 -0.48
N ASP A 78 -0.08 5.66 0.67
CA ASP A 78 -1.06 4.58 0.78
C ASP A 78 -2.46 5.04 0.36
N VAL A 79 -2.87 6.24 0.77
CA VAL A 79 -4.15 6.84 0.34
C VAL A 79 -4.20 7.04 -1.17
N VAL A 80 -3.14 7.62 -1.76
CA VAL A 80 -3.06 7.85 -3.21
C VAL A 80 -3.09 6.53 -3.98
N THR A 81 -2.36 5.53 -3.51
CA THR A 81 -2.34 4.19 -4.12
C THR A 81 -3.71 3.52 -4.04
N SER A 82 -4.38 3.59 -2.89
CA SER A 82 -5.72 3.03 -2.69
C SER A 82 -6.76 3.68 -3.59
N LEU A 83 -6.71 5.01 -3.74
CA LEU A 83 -7.58 5.74 -4.68
C LEU A 83 -7.30 5.34 -6.13
N GLY A 84 -6.03 5.17 -6.48
CA GLY A 84 -5.62 4.71 -7.82
C GLY A 84 -6.16 3.32 -8.14
N VAL A 85 -6.07 2.38 -7.19
CA VAL A 85 -6.62 1.03 -7.33
C VAL A 85 -8.15 1.05 -7.49
N LEU A 86 -8.85 1.78 -6.61
CA LEU A 86 -10.31 1.91 -6.69
C LEU A 86 -10.77 2.53 -8.02
N ALA A 87 -10.07 3.57 -8.49
CA ALA A 87 -10.34 4.18 -9.78
C ALA A 87 -10.05 3.20 -10.94
N GLY A 88 -8.96 2.44 -10.86
CA GLY A 88 -8.60 1.43 -11.85
C GLY A 88 -9.65 0.33 -11.97
N ILE A 89 -10.10 -0.21 -10.84
CA ILE A 89 -11.16 -1.25 -10.82
C ILE A 89 -12.49 -0.67 -11.33
N GLY A 90 -12.83 0.56 -10.92
CA GLY A 90 -14.04 1.24 -11.40
C GLY A 90 -14.01 1.47 -12.92
N LEU A 91 -12.89 1.89 -13.48
CA LEU A 91 -12.70 2.06 -14.91
C LEU A 91 -12.72 0.71 -15.64
N ALA A 92 -12.11 -0.33 -15.10
CA ALA A 92 -12.16 -1.68 -15.67
C ALA A 92 -13.60 -2.19 -15.75
N ALA A 93 -14.38 -1.98 -14.70
CA ALA A 93 -15.80 -2.35 -14.67
C ALA A 93 -16.65 -1.54 -15.66
N ALA A 94 -16.36 -0.24 -15.83
CA ALA A 94 -17.10 0.64 -16.72
C ALA A 94 -16.75 0.44 -18.21
N THR A 95 -15.48 0.13 -18.51
CA THR A 95 -14.97 0.03 -19.89
C THR A 95 -14.90 -1.41 -20.42
N GLY A 96 -14.98 -2.40 -19.53
CA GLY A 96 -14.80 -3.82 -19.87
C GLY A 96 -13.34 -4.19 -20.21
N ILE A 97 -12.38 -3.32 -19.89
CA ILE A 97 -10.95 -3.54 -20.15
C ILE A 97 -10.38 -4.42 -19.04
N TRP A 98 -10.32 -5.73 -19.25
CA TRP A 98 -9.95 -6.72 -18.24
C TRP A 98 -8.51 -6.60 -17.71
N TRP A 99 -7.57 -6.09 -18.51
CA TRP A 99 -6.16 -5.99 -18.12
C TRP A 99 -5.86 -4.79 -17.21
N LEU A 100 -6.79 -3.86 -17.07
CA LEU A 100 -6.60 -2.64 -16.26
C LEU A 100 -6.52 -2.98 -14.77
N ASP A 101 -7.34 -3.88 -14.29
CA ASP A 101 -7.33 -4.36 -12.89
C ASP A 101 -6.02 -5.08 -12.51
N PRO A 102 -5.55 -6.11 -13.25
CA PRO A 102 -4.24 -6.72 -13.01
C PRO A 102 -3.08 -5.72 -13.09
N LEU A 103 -3.15 -4.74 -14.00
CA LEU A 103 -2.13 -3.71 -14.09
C LEU A 103 -2.05 -2.88 -12.81
N MET A 104 -3.19 -2.40 -12.30
CA MET A 104 -3.24 -1.60 -11.08
C MET A 104 -2.83 -2.43 -9.86
N ALA A 105 -3.24 -3.68 -9.77
CA ALA A 105 -2.81 -4.61 -8.72
C ALA A 105 -1.29 -4.85 -8.75
N GLY A 106 -0.71 -5.06 -9.93
CA GLY A 106 0.73 -5.23 -10.12
C GLY A 106 1.53 -4.00 -9.72
N LEU A 107 1.09 -2.80 -10.13
CA LEU A 107 1.73 -1.54 -9.73
C LEU A 107 1.68 -1.33 -8.21
N THR A 108 0.54 -1.65 -7.59
CA THR A 108 0.38 -1.59 -6.13
C THR A 108 1.32 -2.57 -5.43
N ALA A 109 1.39 -3.81 -5.89
CA ALA A 109 2.28 -4.83 -5.34
C ALA A 109 3.76 -4.43 -5.45
N LEU A 110 4.17 -3.84 -6.57
CA LEU A 110 5.53 -3.31 -6.74
C LEU A 110 5.84 -2.15 -5.79
N ASN A 111 4.87 -1.26 -5.55
CA ASN A 111 5.02 -0.17 -4.58
C ASN A 111 5.15 -0.73 -3.15
N ILE A 112 4.32 -1.71 -2.78
CA ILE A 112 4.39 -2.39 -1.48
C ILE A 112 5.72 -3.12 -1.32
N LEU A 113 6.19 -3.81 -2.36
CA LEU A 113 7.48 -4.50 -2.37
C LEU A 113 8.64 -3.53 -2.14
N GLY A 114 8.63 -2.37 -2.82
CA GLY A 114 9.62 -1.31 -2.64
C GLY A 114 9.63 -0.75 -1.21
N SER A 115 8.44 -0.53 -0.64
CA SER A 115 8.29 -0.03 0.74
C SER A 115 8.77 -1.06 1.77
N GLY A 116 8.41 -2.32 1.62
CA GLY A 116 8.86 -3.42 2.48
C GLY A 116 10.37 -3.63 2.41
N ALA A 117 10.95 -3.59 1.20
CA ALA A 117 12.39 -3.71 1.02
C ALA A 117 13.17 -2.55 1.67
N ARG A 118 12.63 -1.31 1.58
CA ARG A 118 13.22 -0.14 2.24
C ARG A 118 13.17 -0.30 3.75
N LEU A 119 12.01 -0.67 4.31
CA LEU A 119 11.85 -0.87 5.76
C LEU A 119 12.79 -1.96 6.28
N MET A 120 12.94 -3.07 5.55
CA MET A 120 13.90 -4.12 5.90
C MET A 120 15.34 -3.62 5.90
N ARG A 121 15.75 -2.86 4.89
CA ARG A 121 17.11 -2.31 4.80
C ARG A 121 17.42 -1.36 5.96
N GLU A 122 16.51 -0.46 6.28
CA GLU A 122 16.65 0.49 7.37
C GLU A 122 16.68 -0.23 8.73
N SER A 123 15.87 -1.25 8.92
CA SER A 123 15.79 -2.02 10.17
C SER A 123 17.03 -2.90 10.39
N VAL A 124 17.52 -3.57 9.35
CA VAL A 124 18.74 -4.39 9.42
C VAL A 124 19.98 -3.49 9.60
N GLY A 125 20.04 -2.35 8.91
CA GLY A 125 21.12 -1.38 9.10
C GLY A 125 21.22 -0.88 10.54
N GLY A 126 20.06 -0.56 11.15
CA GLY A 126 20.04 -0.14 12.56
C GLY A 126 20.47 -1.22 13.56
N LEU A 127 20.17 -2.48 13.27
CA LEU A 127 20.64 -3.61 14.11
C LEU A 127 22.15 -3.84 14.01
N MET A 128 22.74 -3.54 12.85
CA MET A 128 24.18 -3.71 12.64
C MET A 128 25.00 -2.56 13.24
N ASP A 129 24.46 -1.34 13.26
CA ASP A 129 25.13 -0.17 13.86
C ASP A 129 25.13 -0.22 15.41
N GLU A 130 24.13 -0.86 16.03
CA GLU A 130 24.12 -1.06 17.48
C GLU A 130 25.04 -2.23 17.95
N ALA A 131 25.55 -3.03 17.02
CA ALA A 131 26.43 -4.17 17.35
C ALA A 131 27.93 -3.78 17.39
N VAL A 132 28.27 -2.53 17.18
CA VAL A 132 29.63 -1.97 17.28
C VAL A 132 29.71 -1.02 18.47
#